data_7e96ee46a7a6a882fa0d15b841183458
#
_entry.id   7e96ee46a7a6a882fa0d15b841183458
#
_cell.length_a   1.000
_cell.length_b   1.000
_cell.length_c   1.000
_cell.angle_alpha   90.00
_cell.angle_beta   90.00
_cell.angle_gamma   90.00
#
_symmetry.space_group_name_H-M   'P 1'
#
loop_
_entity.id
_entity.type
_entity.pdbx_description
1 polymer ?
#
loop_
_entity_poly.entity_id
_entity_poly.type
_entity_poly.pdbx_seq_one_letter_code
_entity_poly.pdbx_strand_id
1 'polypeptide(L)'
;TRGGMRSIPMQPKKISRVDKLHMPEHFDTANYFRNDRNIDPETEIVVTQKLHGTSVRIGHTIVRRKLPLRDRIAQFFGVTVQTTEHDYVFGSRKVIKDINNPNQQHYYETDIWTTEGKKLEGLVPENYLVFAELVGWTAEGCAIQTDYTYNLPTGDCRLYVYRVAVLNHKGLTVDLSWNQV
;
A
#
# COMPACT_ATOMS: atom_id res chain seq x y z
N THR A 1 48.40 -2.31 13.45
CA THR A 1 47.56 -3.33 12.78
C THR A 1 46.29 -2.65 12.31
N ARG A 2 46.21 -2.36 10.99
CA ARG A 2 45.00 -1.80 10.35
C ARG A 2 43.99 -2.91 10.19
N GLY A 3 42.88 -2.83 10.92
CA GLY A 3 41.72 -3.71 10.73
C GLY A 3 41.05 -3.41 9.38
N GLY A 4 41.15 -4.35 8.45
CA GLY A 4 40.44 -4.25 7.17
C GLY A 4 38.94 -4.31 7.39
N MET A 5 38.19 -3.28 6.95
CA MET A 5 36.74 -3.35 6.83
C MET A 5 36.38 -4.49 5.85
N ARG A 6 35.77 -5.54 6.35
CA ARG A 6 35.11 -6.54 5.50
C ARG A 6 33.93 -5.87 4.81
N SER A 7 34.02 -5.68 3.50
CA SER A 7 32.89 -5.29 2.68
C SER A 7 31.82 -6.38 2.81
N ILE A 8 30.68 -6.04 3.38
CA ILE A 8 29.49 -6.91 3.37
C ILE A 8 29.07 -7.03 1.90
N PRO A 9 29.00 -8.24 1.33
CA PRO A 9 28.55 -8.40 -0.06
C PRO A 9 27.16 -7.81 -0.19
N MET A 10 26.99 -6.81 -1.05
CA MET A 10 25.70 -6.22 -1.36
C MET A 10 24.84 -7.30 -1.98
N GLN A 11 23.80 -7.73 -1.25
CA GLN A 11 22.82 -8.66 -1.79
C GLN A 11 22.18 -8.04 -3.03
N PRO A 12 22.00 -8.80 -4.13
CA PRO A 12 21.37 -8.27 -5.33
C PRO A 12 19.98 -7.73 -4.97
N LYS A 13 19.72 -6.48 -5.34
CA LYS A 13 18.46 -5.79 -5.07
C LYS A 13 17.33 -6.61 -5.68
N LYS A 14 16.49 -7.25 -4.85
CA LYS A 14 15.36 -8.04 -5.31
C LYS A 14 14.44 -7.12 -6.11
N ILE A 15 14.23 -7.44 -7.39
CA ILE A 15 13.36 -6.64 -8.26
C ILE A 15 11.93 -6.77 -7.72
N SER A 16 11.36 -5.67 -7.26
CA SER A 16 9.97 -5.63 -6.81
C SER A 16 9.02 -5.99 -7.97
N ARG A 17 7.95 -6.74 -7.67
CA ARG A 17 6.89 -7.04 -8.62
C ARG A 17 6.16 -5.79 -9.10
N VAL A 18 6.08 -4.76 -8.27
CA VAL A 18 5.45 -3.48 -8.57
C VAL A 18 6.46 -2.35 -8.46
N ASP A 19 6.36 -1.37 -9.37
CA ASP A 19 7.12 -0.12 -9.29
C ASP A 19 6.50 0.77 -8.20
N LYS A 20 7.35 1.53 -7.48
CA LYS A 20 6.89 2.48 -6.46
C LYS A 20 5.97 3.58 -7.04
N LEU A 21 6.13 3.91 -8.31
CA LEU A 21 5.25 4.84 -9.00
C LEU A 21 3.80 4.31 -9.12
N HIS A 22 3.65 2.98 -9.24
CA HIS A 22 2.34 2.33 -9.33
C HIS A 22 1.76 1.91 -7.98
N MET A 23 2.49 2.15 -6.88
CA MET A 23 2.03 1.97 -5.51
C MET A 23 2.63 3.07 -4.61
N PRO A 24 2.31 4.36 -4.88
CA PRO A 24 2.89 5.48 -4.14
C PRO A 24 2.53 5.44 -2.66
N GLU A 25 3.38 6.05 -1.85
CA GLU A 25 3.10 6.27 -0.43
C GLU A 25 2.04 7.38 -0.28
N HIS A 26 1.33 7.34 0.85
CA HIS A 26 0.49 8.48 1.23
C HIS A 26 1.40 9.66 1.58
N PHE A 27 1.08 10.84 1.04
CA PHE A 27 1.82 12.07 1.35
C PHE A 27 1.50 12.57 2.77
N ASP A 28 2.43 13.31 3.37
CA ASP A 28 2.20 13.96 4.63
C ASP A 28 1.31 15.20 4.43
N THR A 29 0.23 15.28 5.20
CA THR A 29 -0.68 16.42 5.17
C THR A 29 -0.16 17.56 6.03
N ALA A 30 -0.37 18.80 5.57
CA ALA A 30 -0.01 19.97 6.32
C ALA A 30 -0.87 20.14 7.58
N ASN A 31 -0.30 20.74 8.61
CA ASN A 31 -1.05 21.08 9.82
C ASN A 31 -2.00 22.24 9.54
N TYR A 32 -3.30 22.06 9.81
CA TYR A 32 -4.34 23.07 9.57
C TYR A 32 -4.02 24.40 10.26
N PHE A 33 -3.74 24.41 11.56
CA PHE A 33 -3.51 25.63 12.32
C PHE A 33 -2.27 26.44 11.91
N ARG A 34 -1.39 25.84 11.10
CA ARG A 34 -0.24 26.53 10.51
C ARG A 34 -0.50 27.04 9.10
N ASN A 35 -1.60 26.60 8.49
CA ASN A 35 -1.90 26.83 7.07
C ASN A 35 -3.32 27.37 6.84
N ASP A 36 -4.09 27.66 7.89
CA ASP A 36 -5.44 28.17 7.83
C ASP A 36 -5.58 29.44 6.98
N ARG A 37 -4.57 30.34 7.06
CA ARG A 37 -4.52 31.59 6.28
C ARG A 37 -4.40 31.37 4.76
N ASN A 38 -4.02 30.18 4.32
CA ASN A 38 -3.90 29.84 2.92
C ASN A 38 -5.18 29.22 2.35
N ILE A 39 -6.22 29.07 3.17
CA ILE A 39 -7.52 28.53 2.79
C ILE A 39 -8.48 29.72 2.65
N ASP A 40 -9.10 29.82 1.48
CA ASP A 40 -10.14 30.83 1.26
C ASP A 40 -11.29 30.59 2.25
N PRO A 41 -11.77 31.61 3.00
CA PRO A 41 -12.88 31.46 3.94
C PRO A 41 -14.17 30.89 3.35
N GLU A 42 -14.38 31.05 2.03
CA GLU A 42 -15.56 30.52 1.33
C GLU A 42 -15.35 29.08 0.82
N THR A 43 -14.18 28.50 1.06
CA THR A 43 -13.89 27.11 0.63
C THR A 43 -14.68 26.12 1.47
N GLU A 44 -15.47 25.26 0.83
CA GLU A 44 -16.09 24.12 1.47
C GLU A 44 -15.02 23.12 1.93
N ILE A 45 -15.05 22.74 3.20
CA ILE A 45 -14.12 21.79 3.79
C ILE A 45 -14.86 20.59 4.39
N VAL A 46 -14.21 19.44 4.37
CA VAL A 46 -14.68 18.25 5.05
C VAL A 46 -13.82 18.00 6.28
N VAL A 47 -14.47 17.90 7.44
CA VAL A 47 -13.81 17.60 8.71
C VAL A 47 -14.02 16.14 9.07
N THR A 48 -12.94 15.41 9.27
CA THR A 48 -12.98 13.99 9.61
C THR A 48 -12.21 13.71 10.89
N GLN A 49 -12.59 12.65 11.60
CA GLN A 49 -11.84 12.16 12.75
C GLN A 49 -10.59 11.42 12.28
N LYS A 50 -9.42 11.82 12.76
CA LYS A 50 -8.20 11.06 12.57
C LYS A 50 -8.20 9.84 13.50
N LEU A 51 -8.08 8.66 12.93
CA LEU A 51 -7.92 7.42 13.67
C LEU A 51 -6.44 7.10 13.90
N HIS A 52 -6.16 6.35 14.97
CA HIS A 52 -4.85 5.81 15.29
C HIS A 52 -4.87 4.29 15.17
N GLY A 53 -4.21 3.77 14.17
CA GLY A 53 -4.10 2.35 13.89
C GLY A 53 -2.82 2.06 13.12
N THR A 54 -2.94 1.28 12.07
CA THR A 54 -1.86 1.07 11.09
C THR A 54 -2.35 1.39 9.69
N SER A 55 -1.54 2.13 8.95
CA SER A 55 -1.87 2.53 7.58
C SER A 55 -1.81 1.34 6.62
N VAL A 56 -2.86 1.18 5.83
CA VAL A 56 -2.99 0.15 4.80
C VAL A 56 -3.11 0.80 3.44
N ARG A 57 -2.41 0.28 2.45
CA ARG A 57 -2.54 0.66 1.05
C ARG A 57 -2.97 -0.55 0.25
N ILE A 58 -3.95 -0.36 -0.61
CA ILE A 58 -4.47 -1.40 -1.50
C ILE A 58 -4.51 -0.80 -2.90
N GLY A 59 -3.86 -1.43 -3.86
CA GLY A 59 -3.85 -1.00 -5.24
C GLY A 59 -4.27 -2.12 -6.18
N HIS A 60 -5.17 -1.85 -7.12
CA HIS A 60 -5.39 -2.69 -8.27
C HIS A 60 -4.67 -2.04 -9.45
N THR A 61 -3.41 -2.40 -9.65
CA THR A 61 -2.47 -1.61 -10.44
C THR A 61 -1.58 -2.48 -11.34
N ILE A 62 -0.78 -1.82 -12.16
CA ILE A 62 0.14 -2.46 -13.08
C ILE A 62 1.29 -3.10 -12.30
N VAL A 63 1.48 -4.40 -12.49
CA VAL A 63 2.56 -5.19 -11.93
C VAL A 63 3.34 -5.92 -13.02
N ARG A 64 4.55 -6.35 -12.70
CA ARG A 64 5.34 -7.21 -13.59
C ARG A 64 4.75 -8.61 -13.62
N ARG A 65 4.38 -9.05 -14.80
CA ARG A 65 3.88 -10.38 -15.03
C ARG A 65 5.00 -11.42 -14.92
N LYS A 66 4.72 -12.53 -14.28
CA LYS A 66 5.62 -13.69 -14.28
C LYS A 66 5.49 -14.43 -15.61
N LEU A 67 6.47 -14.24 -16.50
CA LEU A 67 6.43 -14.81 -17.85
C LEU A 67 6.54 -16.34 -17.81
N PRO A 68 5.60 -17.07 -18.42
CA PRO A 68 5.72 -18.52 -18.64
C PRO A 68 6.88 -18.83 -19.59
N LEU A 69 7.35 -20.07 -19.60
CA LEU A 69 8.51 -20.48 -20.38
C LEU A 69 8.36 -20.17 -21.88
N ARG A 70 7.18 -20.41 -22.45
CA ARG A 70 6.85 -20.09 -23.85
C ARG A 70 7.07 -18.61 -24.20
N ASP A 71 6.64 -17.71 -23.32
CA ASP A 71 6.73 -16.27 -23.52
C ASP A 71 8.19 -15.80 -23.39
N ARG A 72 8.97 -16.44 -22.51
CA ARG A 72 10.42 -16.19 -22.39
C ARG A 72 11.18 -16.64 -23.64
N ILE A 73 10.79 -17.77 -24.22
CA ILE A 73 11.36 -18.29 -25.49
C ILE A 73 10.98 -17.34 -26.62
N ALA A 74 9.71 -16.94 -26.73
CA ALA A 74 9.25 -15.99 -27.75
C ALA A 74 10.01 -14.66 -27.67
N GLN A 75 10.21 -14.13 -26.46
CA GLN A 75 11.00 -12.92 -26.24
C GLN A 75 12.47 -13.09 -26.66
N PHE A 76 13.07 -14.25 -26.42
CA PHE A 76 14.43 -14.55 -26.85
C PHE A 76 14.56 -14.51 -28.40
N PHE A 77 13.51 -14.90 -29.13
CA PHE A 77 13.44 -14.80 -30.59
C PHE A 77 12.95 -13.44 -31.10
N GLY A 78 12.92 -12.40 -30.24
CA GLY A 78 12.55 -11.03 -30.64
C GLY A 78 11.05 -10.77 -30.76
N VAL A 79 10.20 -11.70 -30.32
CA VAL A 79 8.74 -11.49 -30.31
C VAL A 79 8.37 -10.59 -29.12
N THR A 80 7.60 -9.53 -29.36
CA THR A 80 7.09 -8.66 -28.30
C THR A 80 6.07 -9.41 -27.45
N VAL A 81 6.34 -9.51 -26.16
CA VAL A 81 5.48 -10.20 -25.19
C VAL A 81 5.03 -9.20 -24.14
N GLN A 82 3.76 -9.29 -23.73
CA GLN A 82 3.24 -8.48 -22.64
C GLN A 82 3.91 -8.87 -21.33
N THR A 83 4.64 -7.93 -20.73
CA THR A 83 5.44 -8.12 -19.52
C THR A 83 4.78 -7.59 -18.26
N THR A 84 3.61 -6.96 -18.39
CA THR A 84 2.84 -6.36 -17.30
C THR A 84 1.40 -6.87 -17.31
N GLU A 85 0.78 -6.85 -16.16
CA GLU A 85 -0.64 -7.19 -15.94
C GLU A 85 -1.19 -6.31 -14.83
N HIS A 86 -2.53 -6.20 -14.70
CA HIS A 86 -3.15 -5.62 -13.52
C HIS A 86 -3.31 -6.69 -12.45
N ASP A 87 -2.95 -6.35 -11.22
CA ASP A 87 -3.16 -7.24 -10.09
C ASP A 87 -3.24 -6.44 -8.78
N TYR A 88 -3.76 -7.08 -7.74
CA TYR A 88 -3.84 -6.50 -6.42
C TYR A 88 -2.50 -6.46 -5.74
N VAL A 89 -2.21 -5.31 -5.13
CA VAL A 89 -0.99 -5.04 -4.36
C VAL A 89 -1.38 -4.48 -3.01
N PHE A 90 -0.78 -5.00 -1.97
CA PHE A 90 -1.03 -4.59 -0.58
C PHE A 90 0.23 -4.00 0.04
N GLY A 91 0.05 -3.09 0.97
CA GLY A 91 1.19 -2.48 1.65
C GLY A 91 0.83 -1.78 2.95
N SER A 92 1.83 -1.62 3.80
CA SER A 92 1.79 -0.68 4.91
C SER A 92 2.11 0.73 4.41
N ARG A 93 2.27 1.71 5.30
CA ARG A 93 2.62 3.09 4.93
C ARG A 93 3.81 3.17 3.97
N LYS A 94 4.87 2.38 4.17
CA LYS A 94 6.12 2.45 3.40
C LYS A 94 6.49 1.16 2.69
N VAL A 95 5.99 0.02 3.17
CA VAL A 95 6.41 -1.30 2.70
C VAL A 95 5.33 -1.93 1.84
N ILE A 96 5.68 -2.28 0.61
CA ILE A 96 4.83 -3.10 -0.26
C ILE A 96 5.02 -4.56 0.15
N LYS A 97 3.91 -5.27 0.39
CA LYS A 97 3.91 -6.67 0.79
C LYS A 97 4.14 -7.56 -0.44
N ASP A 98 5.03 -8.52 -0.29
CA ASP A 98 5.30 -9.53 -1.32
C ASP A 98 4.65 -10.85 -0.92
N ILE A 99 3.43 -11.08 -1.40
CA ILE A 99 2.63 -12.28 -1.10
C ILE A 99 3.32 -13.60 -1.50
N ASN A 100 4.35 -13.53 -2.35
CA ASN A 100 5.13 -14.68 -2.80
C ASN A 100 6.42 -14.89 -1.98
N ASN A 101 6.67 -14.09 -0.95
CA ASN A 101 7.85 -14.19 -0.11
C ASN A 101 7.48 -14.67 1.31
N PRO A 102 7.58 -15.97 1.60
CA PRO A 102 7.24 -16.51 2.91
C PRO A 102 8.18 -16.02 4.03
N ASN A 103 9.34 -15.46 3.67
CA ASN A 103 10.33 -14.96 4.62
C ASN A 103 10.22 -13.43 4.84
N GLN A 104 9.19 -12.79 4.33
CA GLN A 104 8.99 -11.36 4.60
C GLN A 104 8.62 -11.18 6.07
N GLN A 105 9.41 -10.40 6.81
CA GLN A 105 9.11 -10.06 8.20
C GLN A 105 7.95 -9.09 8.27
N HIS A 106 7.07 -9.33 9.23
CA HIS A 106 5.92 -8.47 9.54
C HIS A 106 6.12 -7.88 10.94
N TYR A 107 5.53 -6.71 11.18
CA TYR A 107 5.56 -6.08 12.50
C TYR A 107 4.72 -6.88 13.51
N TYR A 108 3.60 -7.43 13.04
CA TYR A 108 2.76 -8.37 13.79
C TYR A 108 3.14 -9.81 13.39
N GLU A 109 2.69 -10.80 14.15
CA GLU A 109 2.95 -12.22 13.85
C GLU A 109 2.44 -12.62 12.47
N THR A 110 1.32 -12.00 12.02
CA THR A 110 0.70 -12.23 10.71
C THR A 110 0.77 -11.01 9.81
N ASP A 111 0.62 -11.21 8.50
CA ASP A 111 0.49 -10.12 7.52
C ASP A 111 -0.94 -9.58 7.47
N ILE A 112 -1.29 -8.77 8.47
CA ILE A 112 -2.62 -8.16 8.56
C ILE A 112 -2.95 -7.23 7.39
N TRP A 113 -1.94 -6.61 6.75
CA TRP A 113 -2.13 -5.72 5.61
C TRP A 113 -2.66 -6.47 4.39
N THR A 114 -2.05 -7.60 4.07
CA THR A 114 -2.53 -8.47 2.98
C THR A 114 -3.85 -9.13 3.34
N THR A 115 -3.99 -9.62 4.56
CA THR A 115 -5.22 -10.31 5.01
C THR A 115 -6.44 -9.39 4.92
N GLU A 116 -6.34 -8.18 5.47
CA GLU A 116 -7.45 -7.23 5.44
C GLU A 116 -7.63 -6.59 4.06
N GLY A 117 -6.54 -6.33 3.35
CA GLY A 117 -6.59 -5.79 2.00
C GLY A 117 -7.28 -6.73 1.01
N LYS A 118 -7.10 -8.04 1.13
CA LYS A 118 -7.76 -9.04 0.28
C LYS A 118 -9.28 -9.03 0.37
N LYS A 119 -9.85 -8.55 1.48
CA LYS A 119 -11.31 -8.39 1.60
C LYS A 119 -11.88 -7.39 0.59
N LEU A 120 -11.04 -6.53 0.01
CA LEU A 120 -11.42 -5.57 -1.02
C LEU A 120 -11.10 -6.05 -2.46
N GLU A 121 -10.57 -7.28 -2.62
CA GLU A 121 -10.40 -7.86 -3.96
C GLU A 121 -11.77 -7.97 -4.67
N GLY A 122 -11.81 -7.55 -5.93
CA GLY A 122 -13.04 -7.48 -6.71
C GLY A 122 -13.89 -6.22 -6.48
N LEU A 123 -13.63 -5.45 -5.42
CA LEU A 123 -14.33 -4.18 -5.15
C LEU A 123 -13.55 -2.97 -5.67
N VAL A 124 -12.21 -3.05 -5.69
CA VAL A 124 -11.36 -1.97 -6.16
C VAL A 124 -11.13 -2.12 -7.67
N PRO A 125 -11.58 -1.18 -8.51
CA PRO A 125 -11.37 -1.23 -9.96
C PRO A 125 -9.90 -1.13 -10.36
N GLU A 126 -9.57 -1.53 -11.60
CA GLU A 126 -8.23 -1.34 -12.16
C GLU A 126 -7.81 0.13 -12.13
N ASN A 127 -6.53 0.36 -11.82
CA ASN A 127 -5.92 1.68 -11.66
C ASN A 127 -6.42 2.50 -10.47
N TYR A 128 -7.07 1.87 -9.49
CA TYR A 128 -7.45 2.53 -8.24
C TYR A 128 -6.51 2.17 -7.10
N LEU A 129 -6.25 3.16 -6.26
CA LEU A 129 -5.48 3.05 -5.02
C LEU A 129 -6.38 3.45 -3.85
N VAL A 130 -6.46 2.61 -2.85
CA VAL A 130 -7.20 2.86 -1.61
C VAL A 130 -6.20 3.01 -0.47
N PHE A 131 -6.35 4.08 0.29
CA PHE A 131 -5.58 4.36 1.50
C PHE A 131 -6.53 4.32 2.69
N ALA A 132 -6.18 3.51 3.67
CA ALA A 132 -7.04 3.26 4.81
C ALA A 132 -6.24 3.16 6.11
N GLU A 133 -6.92 3.33 7.23
CA GLU A 133 -6.41 3.04 8.56
C GLU A 133 -7.08 1.78 9.10
N LEU A 134 -6.29 0.80 9.49
CA LEU A 134 -6.75 -0.41 10.14
C LEU A 134 -6.64 -0.24 11.64
N VAL A 135 -7.74 -0.43 12.35
CA VAL A 135 -7.85 -0.25 13.81
C VAL A 135 -8.43 -1.49 14.48
N GLY A 136 -8.23 -1.62 15.79
CA GLY A 136 -8.75 -2.71 16.60
C GLY A 136 -7.68 -3.73 16.97
N TRP A 137 -7.88 -4.99 16.63
CA TRP A 137 -7.08 -6.11 17.08
C TRP A 137 -6.63 -6.98 15.91
N THR A 138 -5.49 -7.65 16.06
CA THR A 138 -5.14 -8.78 15.19
C THR A 138 -6.01 -9.99 15.56
N ALA A 139 -6.09 -10.98 14.67
CA ALA A 139 -6.82 -12.22 14.93
C ALA A 139 -6.29 -12.96 16.18
N GLU A 140 -5.02 -12.80 16.48
CA GLU A 140 -4.33 -13.37 17.65
C GLU A 140 -4.61 -12.58 18.96
N GLY A 141 -5.39 -11.51 18.89
CA GLY A 141 -5.78 -10.70 20.04
C GLY A 141 -4.76 -9.64 20.46
N CYS A 142 -3.77 -9.32 19.61
CA CYS A 142 -2.85 -8.21 19.86
C CYS A 142 -3.49 -6.90 19.39
N ALA A 143 -3.47 -5.85 20.21
CA ALA A 143 -3.93 -4.53 19.80
C ALA A 143 -3.09 -3.99 18.66
N ILE A 144 -3.73 -3.54 17.57
CA ILE A 144 -3.05 -2.92 16.40
C ILE A 144 -2.34 -1.64 16.85
N GLN A 145 -3.01 -0.86 17.70
CA GLN A 145 -2.42 0.29 18.36
C GLN A 145 -2.84 0.28 19.82
N THR A 146 -1.87 0.29 20.73
CA THR A 146 -2.13 0.32 22.18
C THR A 146 -3.04 1.50 22.52
N ASP A 147 -4.03 1.27 23.37
CA ASP A 147 -5.04 2.24 23.83
C ASP A 147 -6.04 2.76 22.77
N TYR A 148 -5.92 2.31 21.50
CA TYR A 148 -6.80 2.77 20.42
C TYR A 148 -7.52 1.60 19.74
N THR A 149 -8.27 0.82 20.52
CA THR A 149 -9.03 -0.33 20.00
C THR A 149 -10.44 0.01 19.52
N TYR A 150 -10.88 1.25 19.78
CA TYR A 150 -12.20 1.78 19.36
C TYR A 150 -13.38 0.91 19.79
N ASN A 151 -13.26 0.29 20.98
CA ASN A 151 -14.26 -0.63 21.57
C ASN A 151 -14.60 -1.82 20.66
N LEU A 152 -13.73 -2.19 19.75
CA LEU A 152 -13.89 -3.41 18.97
C LEU A 152 -13.61 -4.64 19.87
N PRO A 153 -14.37 -5.74 19.69
CA PRO A 153 -14.07 -6.99 20.37
C PRO A 153 -12.66 -7.48 20.08
N THR A 154 -12.03 -8.12 21.06
CA THR A 154 -10.69 -8.71 20.88
C THR A 154 -10.71 -9.71 19.72
N GLY A 155 -9.77 -9.58 18.80
CA GLY A 155 -9.69 -10.36 17.57
C GLY A 155 -10.39 -9.71 16.36
N ASP A 156 -11.14 -8.63 16.57
CA ASP A 156 -11.81 -7.88 15.49
C ASP A 156 -11.01 -6.65 15.09
N CYS A 157 -11.02 -6.35 13.80
CA CYS A 157 -10.47 -5.12 13.25
C CYS A 157 -11.40 -4.50 12.20
N ARG A 158 -11.20 -3.21 11.95
CA ARG A 158 -11.93 -2.48 10.91
C ARG A 158 -10.99 -1.62 10.07
N LEU A 159 -11.26 -1.60 8.77
CA LEU A 159 -10.58 -0.78 7.80
C LEU A 159 -11.42 0.47 7.53
N TYR A 160 -10.82 1.65 7.76
CA TYR A 160 -11.45 2.95 7.49
C TYR A 160 -10.72 3.62 6.34
N VAL A 161 -11.41 3.73 5.21
CA VAL A 161 -10.88 4.40 4.01
C VAL A 161 -10.89 5.90 4.25
N TYR A 162 -9.76 6.58 3.98
CA TYR A 162 -9.63 8.02 4.12
C TYR A 162 -9.16 8.72 2.82
N ARG A 163 -8.77 7.94 1.82
CA ARG A 163 -8.36 8.47 0.52
C ARG A 163 -8.51 7.40 -0.55
N VAL A 164 -9.06 7.76 -1.69
CA VAL A 164 -9.05 6.95 -2.90
C VAL A 164 -8.46 7.78 -4.03
N ALA A 165 -7.56 7.19 -4.80
CA ALA A 165 -6.92 7.86 -5.93
C ALA A 165 -6.98 6.98 -7.18
N VAL A 166 -7.08 7.61 -8.34
CA VAL A 166 -6.96 6.96 -9.64
C VAL A 166 -5.54 7.17 -10.15
N LEU A 167 -4.94 6.12 -10.66
CA LEU A 167 -3.57 6.08 -11.13
C LEU A 167 -3.55 5.96 -12.65
N ASN A 168 -2.74 6.75 -13.34
CA ASN A 168 -2.50 6.54 -14.76
C ASN A 168 -1.27 5.63 -15.01
N HIS A 169 -1.06 5.22 -16.25
CA HIS A 169 0.06 4.36 -16.65
C HIS A 169 1.45 4.97 -16.40
N LYS A 170 1.56 6.29 -16.18
CA LYS A 170 2.80 6.99 -15.86
C LYS A 170 3.05 7.13 -14.35
N GLY A 171 2.16 6.60 -13.51
CA GLY A 171 2.28 6.71 -12.06
C GLY A 171 1.76 8.04 -11.48
N LEU A 172 1.07 8.86 -12.27
CA LEU A 172 0.42 10.07 -11.76
C LEU A 172 -0.92 9.71 -11.14
N THR A 173 -1.21 10.28 -9.97
CA THR A 173 -2.44 10.06 -9.22
C THR A 173 -3.34 11.29 -9.26
N VAL A 174 -4.65 11.04 -9.32
CA VAL A 174 -5.70 12.02 -9.10
C VAL A 174 -6.58 11.50 -7.96
N ASP A 175 -6.73 12.30 -6.93
CA ASP A 175 -7.57 11.95 -5.79
C ASP A 175 -9.04 12.11 -6.13
N LEU A 176 -9.87 11.19 -5.66
CA LEU A 176 -11.32 11.35 -5.68
C LEU A 176 -11.73 12.38 -4.62
N SER A 177 -12.79 13.13 -4.91
CA SER A 177 -13.42 14.00 -3.91
C SER A 177 -14.04 13.16 -2.80
N TRP A 178 -14.25 13.77 -1.63
CA TRP A 178 -14.84 13.05 -0.48
C TRP A 178 -16.23 12.47 -0.79
N ASN A 179 -16.98 13.12 -1.65
CA ASN A 179 -18.31 12.64 -2.08
C ASN A 179 -18.25 11.43 -3.03
N GLN A 180 -17.06 11.08 -3.53
CA GLN A 180 -16.82 9.95 -4.42
C GLN A 180 -16.16 8.75 -3.70
N VAL A 181 -15.66 8.96 -2.48
CA VAL A 181 -15.08 7.94 -1.60
C VAL A 181 -16.18 7.30 -0.76
#